data_64af6d50ececd36a19e83b6650bd1d64
#
_entry.id   64af6d50ececd36a19e83b6650bd1d64
#
_cell.length_a   1.000
_cell.length_b   1.000
_cell.length_c   1.000
_cell.angle_alpha   90.00
_cell.angle_beta   90.00
_cell.angle_gamma   90.00
#
_symmetry.space_group_name_H-M   'P 1'
#
loop_
_entity.id
_entity.type
_entity.pdbx_description
1 polymer ?
#
loop_
_entity_poly.entity_id
_entity_poly.type
_entity_poly.pdbx_seq_one_letter_code
_entity_poly.pdbx_strand_id
1 'polypeptide(L)'
;PMTEGHTASPEDLAFARSLETYELAPEAFDHAAHVRLAYVYLCESPVDSAAERMKDSLLGYLDHLGVGHGKYHETITRAWIMAVSHFMNECSRCQSAADFMSRNPSLLNSRIMLTHYSADVLFSAKARQEFVHPDISPIPKH
;
A
#
# COMPACT_ATOMS: atom_id res chain seq x y z
N PRO A 1 -4.99 -6.17 17.08
CA PRO A 1 -4.69 -5.04 16.18
C PRO A 1 -5.90 -4.16 15.94
N MET A 2 -5.66 -2.89 15.71
CA MET A 2 -6.74 -1.91 15.51
C MET A 2 -7.43 -2.07 14.16
N THR A 3 -6.81 -2.79 13.22
CA THR A 3 -7.44 -3.11 11.93
C THR A 3 -8.34 -4.34 12.00
N GLU A 4 -8.46 -4.97 13.15
CA GLU A 4 -9.35 -6.12 13.32
C GLU A 4 -10.79 -5.73 13.01
N GLY A 5 -11.49 -6.67 12.35
CA GLY A 5 -12.88 -6.48 11.97
C GLY A 5 -13.06 -5.93 10.57
N HIS A 6 -12.04 -5.33 9.96
CA HIS A 6 -12.07 -5.03 8.54
C HIS A 6 -11.93 -6.35 7.78
N THR A 7 -12.70 -6.52 6.71
CA THR A 7 -12.66 -7.75 5.91
C THR A 7 -12.42 -7.43 4.44
N ALA A 8 -11.78 -8.37 3.76
CA ALA A 8 -11.63 -8.34 2.31
C ALA A 8 -12.75 -9.15 1.68
N SER A 9 -13.32 -8.66 0.58
CA SER A 9 -14.33 -9.39 -0.17
C SER A 9 -13.69 -10.55 -0.94
N PRO A 10 -14.48 -11.53 -1.42
CA PRO A 10 -13.94 -12.55 -2.31
C PRO A 10 -13.26 -11.97 -3.54
N GLU A 11 -13.80 -10.89 -4.10
CA GLU A 11 -13.22 -10.19 -5.26
C GLU A 11 -11.89 -9.54 -4.88
N ASP A 12 -11.76 -9.00 -3.67
CA ASP A 12 -10.49 -8.43 -3.17
C ASP A 12 -9.43 -9.51 -3.06
N LEU A 13 -9.79 -10.67 -2.53
CA LEU A 13 -8.86 -11.79 -2.39
C LEU A 13 -8.43 -12.33 -3.76
N ALA A 14 -9.35 -12.40 -4.71
CA ALA A 14 -9.05 -12.81 -6.08
C ALA A 14 -8.11 -11.80 -6.76
N PHE A 15 -8.33 -10.50 -6.51
CA PHE A 15 -7.45 -9.45 -7.03
C PHE A 15 -6.02 -9.60 -6.50
N ALA A 16 -5.87 -9.77 -5.18
CA ALA A 16 -4.56 -9.95 -4.57
C ALA A 16 -3.84 -11.18 -5.14
N ARG A 17 -4.58 -12.29 -5.31
CA ARG A 17 -4.03 -13.50 -5.89
C ARG A 17 -3.58 -13.28 -7.34
N SER A 18 -4.34 -12.52 -8.12
CA SER A 18 -3.99 -12.27 -9.52
C SER A 18 -2.67 -11.50 -9.64
N LEU A 19 -2.37 -10.62 -8.70
CA LEU A 19 -1.06 -9.96 -8.66
C LEU A 19 0.03 -10.95 -8.22
N GLU A 20 -0.23 -11.73 -7.18
CA GLU A 20 0.73 -12.68 -6.61
C GLU A 20 1.09 -13.80 -7.58
N THR A 21 0.19 -14.16 -8.48
CA THR A 21 0.42 -15.17 -9.51
C THR A 21 0.83 -14.56 -10.84
N TYR A 22 1.00 -13.22 -10.88
CA TYR A 22 1.46 -12.47 -12.05
C TYR A 22 0.47 -12.47 -13.23
N GLU A 23 -0.80 -12.75 -12.94
CA GLU A 23 -1.85 -12.75 -13.96
C GLU A 23 -2.44 -11.38 -14.21
N LEU A 24 -2.27 -10.46 -13.25
CA LEU A 24 -2.83 -9.12 -13.35
C LEU A 24 -2.11 -8.33 -14.46
N ALA A 25 -2.89 -7.70 -15.36
CA ALA A 25 -2.31 -6.85 -16.39
C ALA A 25 -1.66 -5.61 -15.75
N PRO A 26 -0.47 -5.19 -16.20
CA PRO A 26 0.20 -4.02 -15.60
C PRO A 26 -0.65 -2.76 -15.59
N GLU A 27 -1.47 -2.55 -16.61
CA GLU A 27 -2.34 -1.38 -16.72
C GLU A 27 -3.42 -1.35 -15.63
N ALA A 28 -3.75 -2.51 -15.07
CA ALA A 28 -4.73 -2.62 -14.00
C ALA A 28 -4.15 -2.31 -12.61
N PHE A 29 -2.82 -2.25 -12.48
CA PHE A 29 -2.18 -1.96 -11.21
C PHE A 29 -1.86 -0.47 -11.10
N ASP A 30 -2.90 0.33 -10.93
CA ASP A 30 -2.79 1.78 -10.71
C ASP A 30 -2.71 2.08 -9.20
N HIS A 31 -2.78 3.37 -8.83
CA HIS A 31 -2.71 3.76 -7.43
C HIS A 31 -3.87 3.19 -6.60
N ALA A 32 -5.09 3.20 -7.13
CA ALA A 32 -6.23 2.63 -6.43
C ALA A 32 -6.03 1.14 -6.18
N ALA A 33 -5.47 0.41 -7.14
CA ALA A 33 -5.15 -1.00 -6.99
C ALA A 33 -4.08 -1.21 -5.91
N HIS A 34 -3.09 -0.31 -5.82
CA HIS A 34 -2.08 -0.37 -4.77
C HIS A 34 -2.72 -0.20 -3.38
N VAL A 35 -3.61 0.78 -3.22
CA VAL A 35 -4.34 0.98 -1.97
C VAL A 35 -5.19 -0.25 -1.64
N ARG A 36 -5.85 -0.82 -2.65
CA ARG A 36 -6.64 -2.05 -2.48
C ARG A 36 -5.80 -3.21 -1.96
N LEU A 37 -4.62 -3.41 -2.54
CA LEU A 37 -3.73 -4.49 -2.12
C LEU A 37 -3.25 -4.26 -0.68
N ALA A 38 -2.92 -3.02 -0.33
CA ALA A 38 -2.53 -2.67 1.03
C ALA A 38 -3.65 -3.00 2.02
N TYR A 39 -4.89 -2.64 1.67
CA TYR A 39 -6.04 -2.96 2.51
C TYR A 39 -6.18 -4.47 2.74
N VAL A 40 -6.08 -5.26 1.67
CA VAL A 40 -6.19 -6.72 1.76
C VAL A 40 -5.13 -7.27 2.71
N TYR A 41 -3.88 -6.86 2.55
CA TYR A 41 -2.80 -7.39 3.38
C TYR A 41 -2.96 -6.96 4.84
N LEU A 42 -3.45 -5.74 5.08
CA LEU A 42 -3.69 -5.26 6.45
C LEU A 42 -4.91 -5.90 7.11
N CYS A 43 -5.86 -6.42 6.34
CA CYS A 43 -6.93 -7.23 6.90
C CYS A 43 -6.40 -8.54 7.50
N GLU A 44 -5.28 -9.03 7.00
CA GLU A 44 -4.73 -10.35 7.34
C GLU A 44 -3.47 -10.29 8.18
N SER A 45 -2.77 -9.16 8.22
CA SER A 45 -1.43 -9.07 8.82
C SER A 45 -1.23 -7.71 9.50
N PRO A 46 -0.42 -7.65 10.56
CA PRO A 46 -0.02 -6.37 11.13
C PRO A 46 0.87 -5.58 10.15
N VAL A 47 1.09 -4.30 10.46
CA VAL A 47 1.74 -3.34 9.56
C VAL A 47 3.07 -3.87 9.00
N ASP A 48 3.97 -4.34 9.87
CA ASP A 48 5.30 -4.79 9.42
C ASP A 48 5.21 -6.00 8.49
N SER A 49 4.36 -6.96 8.81
CA SER A 49 4.16 -8.14 7.96
C SER A 49 3.48 -7.77 6.65
N ALA A 50 2.51 -6.87 6.69
CA ALA A 50 1.83 -6.40 5.47
C ALA A 50 2.82 -5.68 4.56
N ALA A 51 3.72 -4.87 5.13
CA ALA A 51 4.76 -4.18 4.35
C ALA A 51 5.70 -5.17 3.66
N GLU A 52 6.11 -6.24 4.37
CA GLU A 52 6.97 -7.27 3.77
C GLU A 52 6.24 -8.04 2.67
N ARG A 53 4.96 -8.38 2.87
CA ARG A 53 4.15 -9.02 1.83
C ARG A 53 4.03 -8.14 0.59
N MET A 54 3.78 -6.85 0.79
CA MET A 54 3.68 -5.89 -0.31
C MET A 54 4.99 -5.84 -1.09
N LYS A 55 6.13 -5.75 -0.39
CA LYS A 55 7.44 -5.74 -1.01
C LYS A 55 7.67 -6.99 -1.85
N ASP A 56 7.45 -8.17 -1.26
CA ASP A 56 7.68 -9.43 -1.95
C ASP A 56 6.79 -9.57 -3.18
N SER A 57 5.53 -9.20 -3.06
CA SER A 57 4.58 -9.27 -4.18
C SER A 57 4.97 -8.33 -5.31
N LEU A 58 5.35 -7.09 -4.98
CA LEU A 58 5.73 -6.10 -5.98
C LEU A 58 7.05 -6.46 -6.67
N LEU A 59 8.05 -6.90 -5.91
CA LEU A 59 9.32 -7.31 -6.52
C LEU A 59 9.15 -8.52 -7.42
N GLY A 60 8.36 -9.51 -7.00
CA GLY A 60 8.07 -10.68 -7.83
C GLY A 60 7.34 -10.30 -9.10
N TYR A 61 6.38 -9.39 -8.99
CA TYR A 61 5.62 -8.92 -10.14
C TYR A 61 6.52 -8.17 -11.13
N LEU A 62 7.40 -7.29 -10.63
CA LEU A 62 8.35 -6.57 -11.48
C LEU A 62 9.33 -7.53 -12.18
N ASP A 63 9.78 -8.56 -11.46
CA ASP A 63 10.64 -9.60 -12.06
C ASP A 63 9.91 -10.31 -13.20
N HIS A 64 8.65 -10.67 -12.97
CA HIS A 64 7.85 -11.34 -14.01
C HIS A 64 7.69 -10.45 -15.24
N LEU A 65 7.50 -9.14 -15.06
CA LEU A 65 7.37 -8.20 -16.17
C LEU A 65 8.69 -7.93 -16.88
N GLY A 66 9.83 -8.32 -16.29
CA GLY A 66 11.15 -8.10 -16.87
C GLY A 66 11.60 -6.64 -16.84
N VAL A 67 11.00 -5.81 -15.99
CA VAL A 67 11.34 -4.37 -15.92
C VAL A 67 12.38 -4.06 -14.85
N GLY A 68 12.79 -5.07 -14.07
CA GLY A 68 13.78 -4.90 -13.00
C GLY A 68 13.25 -4.19 -11.77
N HIS A 69 14.06 -4.16 -10.70
CA HIS A 69 13.66 -3.62 -9.42
C HIS A 69 13.81 -2.10 -9.32
N GLY A 70 14.30 -1.42 -10.36
CA GLY A 70 14.48 0.03 -10.34
C GLY A 70 13.18 0.82 -10.17
N LYS A 71 12.05 0.22 -10.48
CA LYS A 71 10.74 0.85 -10.30
C LYS A 71 10.19 0.67 -8.89
N TYR A 72 10.78 -0.21 -8.09
CA TYR A 72 10.37 -0.40 -6.71
C TYR A 72 10.88 0.75 -5.84
N HIS A 73 10.05 1.21 -4.92
CA HIS A 73 10.39 2.32 -4.03
C HIS A 73 10.06 1.91 -2.60
N GLU A 74 11.09 1.66 -1.80
CA GLU A 74 10.93 1.13 -0.45
C GLU A 74 10.12 2.08 0.44
N THR A 75 10.47 3.38 0.46
CA THR A 75 9.79 4.34 1.34
C THR A 75 8.33 4.54 0.94
N ILE A 76 8.04 4.71 -0.35
CA ILE A 76 6.65 4.90 -0.81
C ILE A 76 5.82 3.67 -0.47
N THR A 77 6.35 2.47 -0.71
CA THR A 77 5.64 1.23 -0.43
C THR A 77 5.27 1.11 1.04
N ARG A 78 6.25 1.29 1.92
CA ARG A 78 6.02 1.16 3.36
C ARG A 78 5.16 2.30 3.90
N ALA A 79 5.37 3.52 3.43
CA ALA A 79 4.60 4.68 3.88
C ALA A 79 3.11 4.53 3.54
N TRP A 80 2.79 3.97 2.37
CA TRP A 80 1.38 3.74 2.01
C TRP A 80 0.74 2.64 2.86
N ILE A 81 1.47 1.60 3.23
CA ILE A 81 0.96 0.61 4.21
C ILE A 81 0.63 1.31 5.52
N MET A 82 1.52 2.19 5.99
CA MET A 82 1.29 2.92 7.25
C MET A 82 0.07 3.85 7.13
N ALA A 83 -0.06 4.57 6.03
CA ALA A 83 -1.19 5.47 5.81
C ALA A 83 -2.52 4.72 5.73
N VAL A 84 -2.57 3.63 4.99
CA VAL A 84 -3.79 2.81 4.89
C VAL A 84 -4.15 2.25 6.25
N SER A 85 -3.17 1.76 7.02
CA SER A 85 -3.38 1.27 8.37
C SER A 85 -4.00 2.36 9.26
N HIS A 86 -3.47 3.58 9.20
CA HIS A 86 -4.01 4.69 9.97
C HIS A 86 -5.48 4.94 9.65
N PHE A 87 -5.83 5.01 8.37
CA PHE A 87 -7.22 5.25 7.97
C PHE A 87 -8.14 4.09 8.36
N MET A 88 -7.64 2.85 8.33
CA MET A 88 -8.40 1.69 8.80
C MET A 88 -8.69 1.78 10.31
N ASN A 89 -7.74 2.31 11.08
CA ASN A 89 -7.92 2.50 12.54
C ASN A 89 -8.92 3.62 12.86
N GLU A 90 -9.04 4.60 11.97
CA GLU A 90 -9.86 5.78 12.21
C GLU A 90 -11.29 5.66 11.65
N CYS A 91 -11.58 4.62 10.89
CA CYS A 91 -12.93 4.45 10.33
C CYS A 91 -13.61 3.20 10.87
N SER A 92 -14.93 3.12 10.67
CA SER A 92 -15.70 1.93 11.02
C SER A 92 -15.25 0.75 10.18
N ARG A 93 -15.45 -0.45 10.72
CA ARG A 93 -15.09 -1.70 10.04
C ARG A 93 -15.76 -1.79 8.68
N CYS A 94 -14.95 -2.09 7.67
CA CYS A 94 -15.38 -2.18 6.28
C CYS A 94 -15.46 -3.64 5.84
N GLN A 95 -16.30 -3.89 4.84
CA GLN A 95 -16.55 -5.26 4.35
C GLN A 95 -15.76 -5.56 3.07
N SER A 96 -15.15 -4.54 2.48
CA SER A 96 -14.39 -4.67 1.24
C SER A 96 -13.47 -3.48 1.07
N ALA A 97 -12.50 -3.62 0.17
CA ALA A 97 -11.63 -2.49 -0.19
C ALA A 97 -12.45 -1.36 -0.83
N ALA A 98 -13.45 -1.68 -1.65
CA ALA A 98 -14.30 -0.67 -2.26
C ALA A 98 -15.04 0.14 -1.19
N ASP A 99 -15.59 -0.52 -0.18
CA ASP A 99 -16.24 0.14 0.95
C ASP A 99 -15.26 1.06 1.67
N PHE A 100 -14.06 0.55 1.96
CA PHE A 100 -13.02 1.32 2.64
C PHE A 100 -12.62 2.56 1.83
N MET A 101 -12.35 2.40 0.55
CA MET A 101 -11.93 3.51 -0.31
C MET A 101 -13.05 4.55 -0.49
N SER A 102 -14.32 4.12 -0.54
CA SER A 102 -15.44 5.05 -0.67
C SER A 102 -15.60 5.91 0.58
N ARG A 103 -15.25 5.37 1.75
CA ARG A 103 -15.29 6.12 3.02
C ARG A 103 -14.05 6.98 3.24
N ASN A 104 -12.97 6.72 2.50
CA ASN A 104 -11.69 7.40 2.67
C ASN A 104 -11.14 7.85 1.31
N PRO A 105 -11.89 8.71 0.60
CA PRO A 105 -11.53 9.07 -0.78
C PRO A 105 -10.20 9.81 -0.90
N SER A 106 -9.71 10.45 0.17
CA SER A 106 -8.42 11.12 0.14
C SER A 106 -7.26 10.16 -0.12
N LEU A 107 -7.40 8.89 0.22
CA LEU A 107 -6.37 7.88 -0.05
C LEU A 107 -6.17 7.63 -1.56
N LEU A 108 -7.15 7.99 -2.38
CA LEU A 108 -7.04 7.84 -3.84
C LEU A 108 -6.19 8.93 -4.49
N ASN A 109 -5.81 9.96 -3.72
CA ASN A 109 -4.90 10.99 -4.17
C ASN A 109 -3.47 10.60 -3.79
N SER A 110 -2.69 10.14 -4.78
CA SER A 110 -1.31 9.70 -4.52
C SER A 110 -0.40 10.82 -4.00
N ARG A 111 -0.79 12.07 -4.18
CA ARG A 111 -0.01 13.23 -3.72
C ARG A 111 -0.15 13.50 -2.24
N ILE A 112 -1.05 12.83 -1.55
CA ILE A 112 -1.22 13.01 -0.09
C ILE A 112 0.08 12.69 0.66
N MET A 113 0.92 11.83 0.11
CA MET A 113 2.19 11.48 0.74
C MET A 113 3.13 12.69 0.81
N LEU A 114 2.96 13.69 -0.05
CA LEU A 114 3.75 14.92 -0.02
C LEU A 114 3.37 15.87 1.12
N THR A 115 2.34 15.54 1.90
CA THR A 115 2.05 16.23 3.16
C THR A 115 2.91 15.71 4.30
N HIS A 116 3.54 14.56 4.13
CA HIS A 116 4.41 13.94 5.12
C HIS A 116 5.88 14.06 4.74
N TYR A 117 6.18 13.99 3.45
CA TYR A 117 7.54 14.04 2.92
C TYR A 117 7.68 15.20 1.96
N SER A 118 8.83 15.90 2.03
CA SER A 118 9.19 16.80 0.93
C SER A 118 9.51 15.97 -0.31
N ALA A 119 9.34 16.59 -1.49
CA ALA A 119 9.69 15.92 -2.74
C ALA A 119 11.16 15.51 -2.78
N ASP A 120 12.04 16.39 -2.28
CA ASP A 120 13.49 16.13 -2.26
C ASP A 120 13.81 14.86 -1.47
N VAL A 121 13.16 14.66 -0.32
CA VAL A 121 13.40 13.47 0.50
C VAL A 121 12.73 12.25 -0.10
N LEU A 122 11.45 12.37 -0.47
CA LEU A 122 10.68 11.23 -0.95
C LEU A 122 11.25 10.63 -2.23
N PHE A 123 11.69 11.48 -3.14
CA PHE A 123 12.21 11.03 -4.45
C PHE A 123 13.73 10.91 -4.48
N SER A 124 14.39 10.90 -3.30
CA SER A 124 15.83 10.66 -3.22
C SER A 124 16.15 9.19 -3.51
N ALA A 125 17.40 8.95 -3.93
CA ALA A 125 17.89 7.59 -4.13
C ALA A 125 17.86 6.79 -2.82
N LYS A 126 18.17 7.44 -1.70
CA LYS A 126 18.16 6.81 -0.39
C LYS A 126 16.75 6.31 -0.03
N ALA A 127 15.72 7.15 -0.21
CA ALA A 127 14.34 6.76 0.09
C ALA A 127 13.87 5.62 -0.79
N ARG A 128 14.35 5.54 -2.01
CA ARG A 128 14.00 4.43 -2.92
C ARG A 128 14.58 3.10 -2.45
N GLN A 129 15.78 3.13 -1.86
CA GLN A 129 16.50 1.92 -1.47
C GLN A 129 16.23 1.46 -0.05
N GLU A 130 15.93 2.38 0.86
CA GLU A 130 15.65 2.07 2.25
C GLU A 130 14.53 2.96 2.77
N PHE A 131 13.89 2.54 3.86
CA PHE A 131 12.85 3.37 4.47
C PHE A 131 13.46 4.61 5.13
N VAL A 132 12.91 5.77 4.76
CA VAL A 132 13.29 7.06 5.35
C VAL A 132 12.08 7.64 6.08
N HIS A 133 12.29 8.17 7.27
CA HIS A 133 11.20 8.76 8.05
C HIS A 133 10.71 10.07 7.40
N PRO A 134 9.41 10.38 7.55
CA PRO A 134 8.87 11.65 7.05
C PRO A 134 9.62 12.84 7.62
N ASP A 135 9.95 13.82 6.76
CA ASP A 135 10.63 15.02 7.16
C ASP A 135 9.70 16.22 7.43
N ILE A 136 8.42 16.12 7.02
CA ILE A 136 7.45 17.21 7.24
C ILE A 136 6.53 16.87 8.41
N SER A 137 5.84 15.74 8.35
CA SER A 137 4.86 15.35 9.35
C SER A 137 4.82 13.82 9.47
N PRO A 138 4.88 13.27 10.69
CA PRO A 138 4.87 11.82 10.82
C PRO A 138 3.54 11.22 10.36
N ILE A 139 3.60 9.97 9.88
CA ILE A 139 2.40 9.19 9.62
C ILE A 139 2.02 8.54 10.96
N PRO A 140 0.79 8.75 11.46
CA PRO A 140 0.40 8.22 12.76
C PRO A 140 0.56 6.71 12.85
N LYS A 141 1.04 6.22 13.98
CA LYS A 141 1.20 4.79 14.26
C LYS A 141 0.10 4.31 15.21
N HIS A 142 -0.24 3.06 15.07
CA HIS A 142 -1.24 2.41 15.92
C HIS A 142 -0.81 1.04 16.40
#